data_d2db442d43103f8174eb1c88ecfa7d52
#
_entry.id   d2db442d43103f8174eb1c88ecfa7d52
#
_cell.length_a   1.000
_cell.length_b   1.000
_cell.length_c   1.000
_cell.angle_alpha   90.00
_cell.angle_beta   90.00
_cell.angle_gamma   90.00
#
_symmetry.space_group_name_H-M   'P 1'
#
loop_
_entity.id
_entity.type
_entity.pdbx_description
1 polymer ?
#
loop_
_entity_poly.entity_id
_entity_poly.type
_entity_poly.pdbx_seq_one_letter_code
_entity_poly.pdbx_strand_id
1 'polypeptide(L)'
;MGDSTLVKTDSTGGNNTPADTVTEKTEVDEVFAATNRNSKKSDIASEISLTGPNQTNLSELSQPEVEQDFLEPLTLEVEASEGTWISISVDGNEAKDIRLSTDEIHQWEAKKEYLLTLGNTHAVRILLNGREIETNRTHQLLTDWVIDKSFLP
;
A
#
# COMPACT_ATOMS: atom_id res chain seq x y z
N MET A 1 -35.04 -55.86 -24.88
CA MET A 1 -35.62 -56.44 -23.66
C MET A 1 -34.71 -56.15 -22.48
N GLY A 2 -35.26 -55.52 -21.50
CA GLY A 2 -34.65 -55.23 -20.19
C GLY A 2 -34.14 -53.84 -20.05
N ASP A 3 -34.74 -53.10 -19.47
CA ASP A 3 -35.53 -52.72 -18.32
C ASP A 3 -34.78 -51.57 -17.59
N SER A 4 -35.41 -50.48 -17.64
CA SER A 4 -35.07 -49.26 -16.98
C SER A 4 -35.41 -49.33 -15.50
N THR A 5 -34.47 -49.13 -14.63
CA THR A 5 -34.82 -48.89 -13.24
C THR A 5 -34.38 -47.47 -12.87
N LEU A 6 -35.36 -46.60 -12.91
CA LEU A 6 -35.35 -45.25 -12.37
C LEU A 6 -35.38 -45.34 -10.83
N VAL A 7 -34.32 -44.97 -10.15
CA VAL A 7 -34.41 -44.73 -8.71
C VAL A 7 -34.49 -43.25 -8.45
N LYS A 8 -35.69 -42.86 -8.15
CA LYS A 8 -36.05 -41.56 -7.66
C LYS A 8 -35.86 -41.59 -6.13
N THR A 9 -34.87 -40.93 -5.60
CA THR A 9 -34.85 -40.62 -4.17
C THR A 9 -35.17 -39.16 -3.96
N ASP A 10 -36.43 -39.01 -3.58
CA ASP A 10 -36.97 -37.83 -2.91
C ASP A 10 -36.36 -37.78 -1.51
N SER A 11 -35.78 -36.69 -1.14
CA SER A 11 -35.46 -36.39 0.24
C SER A 11 -35.80 -34.94 0.55
N THR A 12 -36.99 -34.88 1.05
CA THR A 12 -37.65 -33.79 1.75
C THR A 12 -36.83 -33.31 2.96
N GLY A 13 -36.76 -31.98 3.09
CA GLY A 13 -36.93 -31.34 4.37
C GLY A 13 -35.67 -30.98 5.16
N GLY A 14 -35.53 -29.73 5.39
CA GLY A 14 -34.65 -29.18 6.39
C GLY A 14 -34.66 -27.65 6.36
N ASN A 15 -35.83 -27.06 6.63
CA ASN A 15 -35.92 -25.72 7.15
C ASN A 15 -35.14 -25.63 8.47
N ASN A 16 -34.19 -24.79 8.56
CA ASN A 16 -33.81 -24.17 9.82
C ASN A 16 -33.30 -22.76 9.56
N THR A 17 -34.24 -21.83 9.60
CA THR A 17 -33.95 -20.49 10.06
C THR A 17 -34.01 -20.53 11.58
N PRO A 18 -33.10 -19.90 12.28
CA PRO A 18 -33.56 -18.89 13.21
C PRO A 18 -32.87 -17.56 12.96
N ALA A 19 -33.72 -16.58 12.81
CA ALA A 19 -33.44 -15.22 13.17
C ALA A 19 -32.97 -15.15 14.62
N ASP A 20 -31.85 -14.54 14.89
CA ASP A 20 -31.69 -13.85 16.16
C ASP A 20 -30.99 -12.53 15.90
N THR A 21 -31.78 -11.55 16.10
CA THR A 21 -31.50 -10.14 16.17
C THR A 21 -30.73 -9.89 17.46
N VAL A 22 -29.52 -9.46 17.39
CA VAL A 22 -28.93 -8.69 18.48
C VAL A 22 -28.36 -7.40 17.90
N THR A 23 -29.22 -6.42 18.00
CA THR A 23 -28.87 -5.01 18.00
C THR A 23 -28.11 -4.73 19.28
N GLU A 24 -26.83 -4.48 19.20
CA GLU A 24 -26.11 -3.81 20.27
C GLU A 24 -25.52 -2.52 19.72
N LYS A 25 -26.33 -1.51 19.97
CA LYS A 25 -26.04 -0.11 19.82
C LYS A 25 -25.14 0.28 21.00
N THR A 26 -23.87 0.51 20.77
CA THR A 26 -23.04 1.23 21.70
C THR A 26 -22.62 2.54 21.08
N GLU A 27 -23.45 3.54 21.38
CA GLU A 27 -23.04 4.93 21.38
C GLU A 27 -22.01 5.10 22.49
N VAL A 28 -20.83 5.52 22.12
CA VAL A 28 -19.97 6.26 23.02
C VAL A 28 -19.51 7.52 22.30
N ASP A 29 -20.33 8.52 22.54
CA ASP A 29 -20.02 9.92 22.47
C ASP A 29 -18.95 10.21 23.54
N GLU A 30 -17.76 10.60 23.12
CA GLU A 30 -16.88 11.35 24.01
C GLU A 30 -16.03 12.31 23.20
N VAL A 31 -16.57 13.49 23.22
CA VAL A 31 -15.99 14.78 22.92
C VAL A 31 -14.77 14.98 23.81
N PHE A 32 -13.58 15.05 23.24
CA PHE A 32 -12.47 15.67 23.92
C PHE A 32 -11.96 16.84 23.08
N ALA A 33 -12.61 17.96 23.33
CA ALA A 33 -12.06 19.27 23.06
C ALA A 33 -11.03 19.60 24.13
N ALA A 34 -9.77 19.62 23.81
CA ALA A 34 -8.75 20.25 24.63
C ALA A 34 -8.10 21.38 23.83
N THR A 35 -8.71 22.51 23.98
CA THR A 35 -8.14 23.83 23.77
C THR A 35 -6.92 23.99 24.69
N ASN A 36 -5.75 24.12 24.15
CA ASN A 36 -4.66 24.71 24.89
C ASN A 36 -4.11 25.92 24.15
N ARG A 37 -4.75 27.04 24.49
CA ARG A 37 -4.19 28.36 24.29
C ARG A 37 -3.17 28.58 25.41
N ASN A 38 -1.93 28.75 25.09
CA ASN A 38 -1.03 29.46 25.97
C ASN A 38 -0.24 30.49 25.14
N SER A 39 -0.84 31.66 25.11
CA SER A 39 -0.16 32.92 24.82
C SER A 39 0.67 33.28 26.06
N LYS A 40 1.95 33.39 25.89
CA LYS A 40 2.73 34.22 26.79
C LYS A 40 3.76 35.03 26.02
N LYS A 41 3.33 36.23 25.75
CA LYS A 41 4.10 37.40 25.40
C LYS A 41 5.05 37.70 26.54
N SER A 42 6.32 37.84 26.27
CA SER A 42 7.25 38.55 27.12
C SER A 42 8.21 39.30 26.22
N ASP A 43 7.92 40.56 26.11
CA ASP A 43 8.85 41.62 25.75
C ASP A 43 9.90 41.73 26.82
N ILE A 44 11.17 41.64 26.48
CA ILE A 44 12.23 42.38 27.18
C ILE A 44 13.24 42.83 26.13
N ALA A 45 13.18 44.10 25.83
CA ALA A 45 14.25 44.81 25.21
C ALA A 45 15.34 45.05 26.26
N SER A 46 16.57 44.83 25.89
CA SER A 46 17.71 45.56 26.46
C SER A 46 18.91 45.43 25.52
N GLU A 47 19.19 46.56 24.97
CA GLU A 47 20.46 47.04 24.45
C GLU A 47 21.64 46.51 25.26
N ILE A 48 22.76 46.32 24.60
CA ILE A 48 24.06 46.96 24.91
C ILE A 48 25.15 46.33 24.04
N SER A 49 25.68 47.18 23.22
CA SER A 49 27.08 47.59 23.07
C SER A 49 28.02 46.71 22.26
N LEU A 50 28.35 47.37 21.18
CA LEU A 50 29.66 47.43 20.50
C LEU A 50 30.88 47.03 21.34
N THR A 51 31.74 46.13 20.83
CA THR A 51 33.17 46.44 20.54
C THR A 51 33.90 45.15 20.14
N GLY A 52 34.60 45.22 19.03
CA GLY A 52 35.82 44.46 18.82
C GLY A 52 35.83 43.48 17.67
N PRO A 53 36.72 43.66 16.71
CA PRO A 53 36.91 42.71 15.64
C PRO A 53 37.87 41.61 16.10
N ASN A 54 37.42 40.39 16.09
CA ASN A 54 38.33 39.28 16.11
C ASN A 54 37.93 38.25 15.06
N GLN A 55 38.69 38.31 13.99
CA GLN A 55 38.80 37.22 13.03
C GLN A 55 39.24 35.99 13.80
N THR A 56 38.51 34.93 13.71
CA THR A 56 39.17 33.61 13.68
C THR A 56 38.14 32.53 13.36
N ASN A 57 38.46 31.82 12.30
CA ASN A 57 38.06 30.47 11.95
C ASN A 57 36.56 30.22 11.64
N LEU A 58 36.32 30.32 10.35
CA LEU A 58 35.48 29.37 9.67
C LEU A 58 36.06 27.96 9.92
N SER A 59 35.65 27.34 10.99
CA SER A 59 35.59 25.90 11.02
C SER A 59 34.31 25.54 10.34
N GLU A 60 34.43 25.29 9.12
CA GLU A 60 33.80 24.31 8.28
C GLU A 60 33.12 23.23 9.12
N LEU A 61 31.91 23.55 9.62
CA LEU A 61 30.96 22.52 9.92
C LEU A 61 30.46 22.04 8.55
N SER A 62 31.21 21.08 8.01
CA SER A 62 30.70 20.13 7.06
C SER A 62 29.49 19.48 7.72
N GLN A 63 28.36 20.08 7.52
CA GLN A 63 27.12 19.33 7.64
C GLN A 63 27.29 18.13 6.72
N PRO A 64 27.08 16.91 7.17
CA PRO A 64 26.91 15.83 6.23
C PRO A 64 25.73 16.27 5.37
N GLU A 65 26.05 16.62 4.15
CA GLU A 65 25.10 16.74 3.06
C GLU A 65 24.44 15.36 3.02
N VAL A 66 23.33 15.25 3.72
CA VAL A 66 22.42 14.16 3.53
C VAL A 66 22.03 14.36 2.08
N GLU A 67 22.68 13.65 1.19
CA GLU A 67 22.20 13.40 -0.14
C GLU A 67 20.83 12.77 0.08
N GLN A 68 19.83 13.64 0.23
CA GLN A 68 18.45 13.25 0.01
C GLN A 68 18.44 12.92 -1.49
N ASP A 69 18.73 11.67 -1.75
CA ASP A 69 18.45 11.04 -3.01
C ASP A 69 16.93 11.25 -3.24
N PHE A 70 16.59 12.36 -3.92
CA PHE A 70 15.25 12.62 -4.41
C PHE A 70 14.98 11.66 -5.56
N LEU A 71 15.07 10.38 -5.22
CA LEU A 71 14.62 9.35 -6.10
C LEU A 71 13.11 9.50 -6.16
N GLU A 72 12.63 9.91 -7.31
CA GLU A 72 11.20 9.89 -7.56
C GLU A 72 10.66 8.51 -7.19
N PRO A 73 9.60 8.44 -6.38
CA PRO A 73 9.06 7.16 -5.97
C PRO A 73 8.62 6.37 -7.20
N LEU A 74 8.82 5.08 -7.15
CA LEU A 74 8.28 4.16 -8.13
C LEU A 74 6.81 3.94 -7.80
N THR A 75 5.93 4.24 -8.73
CA THR A 75 4.51 3.95 -8.59
C THR A 75 4.17 2.73 -9.43
N LEU A 76 3.74 1.67 -8.78
CA LEU A 76 3.27 0.45 -9.42
C LEU A 76 1.76 0.41 -9.38
N GLU A 77 1.14 0.25 -10.54
CA GLU A 77 -0.30 0.06 -10.69
C GLU A 77 -0.55 -1.31 -11.32
N VAL A 78 -1.47 -2.06 -10.74
CA VAL A 78 -1.89 -3.38 -11.23
C VAL A 78 -3.39 -3.36 -11.45
N GLU A 79 -3.79 -3.58 -12.68
CA GLU A 79 -5.17 -3.71 -13.12
C GLU A 79 -5.46 -5.18 -13.42
N ALA A 80 -6.51 -5.72 -12.80
CA ALA A 80 -6.93 -7.10 -13.02
C ALA A 80 -8.07 -7.16 -14.03
N SER A 81 -7.88 -7.88 -15.15
CA SER A 81 -8.93 -8.16 -16.14
C SER A 81 -9.80 -9.36 -15.78
N GLU A 82 -9.30 -10.22 -14.91
CA GLU A 82 -10.00 -11.39 -14.37
C GLU A 82 -9.61 -11.58 -12.90
N GLY A 83 -10.41 -12.35 -12.16
CA GLY A 83 -10.09 -12.70 -10.79
C GLY A 83 -8.73 -13.42 -10.68
N THR A 84 -7.83 -12.88 -9.86
CA THR A 84 -6.49 -13.42 -9.64
C THR A 84 -6.00 -13.11 -8.22
N TRP A 85 -4.76 -13.44 -7.93
CA TRP A 85 -4.10 -13.07 -6.69
C TRP A 85 -2.69 -12.56 -6.96
N ILE A 86 -2.22 -11.70 -6.09
CA ILE A 86 -0.89 -11.11 -6.12
C ILE A 86 -0.28 -11.14 -4.72
N SER A 87 0.99 -11.49 -4.64
CA SER A 87 1.81 -11.28 -3.46
C SER A 87 2.82 -10.20 -3.77
N ILE A 88 2.83 -9.14 -2.98
CA ILE A 88 3.68 -7.97 -3.22
C ILE A 88 4.48 -7.60 -1.97
N SER A 89 5.78 -7.47 -2.13
CA SER A 89 6.68 -6.86 -1.16
C SER A 89 7.22 -5.55 -1.73
N VAL A 90 7.24 -4.52 -0.91
CA VAL A 90 7.67 -3.16 -1.26
C VAL A 90 8.93 -2.83 -0.48
N ASP A 91 10.02 -2.48 -1.17
CA ASP A 91 11.31 -2.11 -0.57
C ASP A 91 11.84 -3.15 0.43
N GLY A 92 11.61 -4.44 0.15
CA GLY A 92 12.04 -5.54 1.01
C GLY A 92 11.25 -5.72 2.31
N ASN A 93 10.09 -5.03 2.44
CA ASN A 93 9.19 -5.25 3.56
C ASN A 93 8.44 -6.60 3.42
N GLU A 94 7.70 -6.96 4.46
CA GLU A 94 6.88 -8.17 4.45
C GLU A 94 5.90 -8.19 3.27
N ALA A 95 5.85 -9.33 2.58
CA ALA A 95 4.95 -9.51 1.45
C ALA A 95 3.48 -9.54 1.90
N LYS A 96 2.62 -8.93 1.11
CA LYS A 96 1.17 -8.91 1.31
C LYS A 96 0.50 -9.67 0.17
N ASP A 97 -0.36 -10.60 0.55
CA ASP A 97 -1.18 -11.35 -0.39
C ASP A 97 -2.54 -10.68 -0.56
N ILE A 98 -2.89 -10.37 -1.80
CA ILE A 98 -4.12 -9.66 -2.16
C ILE A 98 -4.83 -10.46 -3.24
N ARG A 99 -6.14 -10.61 -3.10
CA ARG A 99 -7.00 -11.12 -4.16
C ARG A 99 -7.59 -9.96 -4.92
N LEU A 100 -7.46 -10.02 -6.22
CA LEU A 100 -7.98 -9.03 -7.14
C LEU A 100 -9.23 -9.58 -7.83
N SER A 101 -10.27 -8.80 -7.84
CA SER A 101 -11.48 -9.04 -8.61
C SER A 101 -11.32 -8.50 -10.04
N THR A 102 -12.22 -8.86 -10.92
CA THR A 102 -12.26 -8.30 -12.28
C THR A 102 -12.46 -6.77 -12.21
N ASP A 103 -11.71 -6.04 -13.03
CA ASP A 103 -11.72 -4.57 -13.13
C ASP A 103 -11.23 -3.86 -11.85
N GLU A 104 -10.57 -4.57 -10.96
CA GLU A 104 -9.98 -4.00 -9.74
C GLU A 104 -8.57 -3.47 -10.03
N ILE A 105 -8.30 -2.26 -9.52
CA ILE A 105 -7.03 -1.57 -9.68
C ILE A 105 -6.42 -1.34 -8.30
N HIS A 106 -5.16 -1.72 -8.15
CA HIS A 106 -4.37 -1.44 -6.96
C HIS A 106 -3.11 -0.69 -7.32
N GLN A 107 -2.70 0.22 -6.43
CA GLN A 107 -1.52 1.06 -6.61
C GLN A 107 -0.66 1.02 -5.35
N TRP A 108 0.66 0.98 -5.55
CA TRP A 108 1.67 1.02 -4.50
C TRP A 108 2.79 1.98 -4.87
N GLU A 109 3.46 2.48 -3.84
CA GLU A 109 4.64 3.32 -3.99
C GLU A 109 5.85 2.66 -3.30
N ALA A 110 6.99 2.67 -3.99
CA ALA A 110 8.27 2.18 -3.49
C ALA A 110 9.37 3.21 -3.73
N LYS A 111 10.41 3.12 -2.93
CA LYS A 111 11.61 3.94 -3.11
C LYS A 111 12.66 3.24 -3.98
N LYS A 112 12.70 1.92 -3.94
CA LYS A 112 13.73 1.10 -4.57
C LYS A 112 13.17 0.07 -5.53
N GLU A 113 12.34 -0.84 -5.01
CA GLU A 113 11.94 -2.03 -5.76
C GLU A 113 10.63 -2.64 -5.23
N TYR A 114 10.03 -3.43 -6.09
CA TYR A 114 8.95 -4.34 -5.74
C TYR A 114 9.38 -5.77 -6.01
N LEU A 115 8.99 -6.68 -5.14
CA LEU A 115 9.06 -8.12 -5.38
C LEU A 115 7.63 -8.63 -5.55
N LEU A 116 7.33 -9.17 -6.72
CA LEU A 116 6.00 -9.57 -7.12
C LEU A 116 5.89 -11.07 -7.38
N THR A 117 4.79 -11.65 -6.92
CA THR A 117 4.33 -12.98 -7.35
C THR A 117 2.90 -12.87 -7.84
N LEU A 118 2.61 -13.39 -9.02
CA LEU A 118 1.32 -13.30 -9.70
C LEU A 118 0.76 -14.69 -9.96
N GLY A 119 -0.49 -14.92 -9.57
CA GLY A 119 -1.18 -16.20 -9.79
C GLY A 119 -1.62 -16.42 -11.24
N ASN A 120 -1.91 -15.35 -11.97
CA ASN A 120 -2.28 -15.40 -13.38
C ASN A 120 -1.77 -14.15 -14.10
N THR A 121 -0.68 -14.30 -14.86
CA THR A 121 -0.06 -13.20 -15.61
C THR A 121 -0.89 -12.69 -16.77
N HIS A 122 -1.83 -13.49 -17.28
CA HIS A 122 -2.71 -13.10 -18.37
C HIS A 122 -3.87 -12.21 -17.90
N ALA A 123 -4.19 -12.34 -16.62
CA ALA A 123 -5.29 -11.63 -15.99
C ALA A 123 -4.90 -10.25 -15.44
N VAL A 124 -3.65 -9.82 -15.62
CA VAL A 124 -3.16 -8.55 -15.07
C VAL A 124 -2.48 -7.71 -16.12
N ARG A 125 -2.66 -6.40 -15.97
CA ARG A 125 -1.91 -5.35 -16.66
C ARG A 125 -1.14 -4.59 -15.60
N ILE A 126 0.13 -4.36 -15.84
CA ILE A 126 1.02 -3.72 -14.85
C ILE A 126 1.62 -2.46 -15.46
N LEU A 127 1.50 -1.37 -14.72
CA LEU A 127 2.09 -0.09 -15.10
C LEU A 127 3.08 0.36 -14.01
N LEU A 128 4.25 0.78 -14.44
CA LEU A 128 5.26 1.41 -13.59
C LEU A 128 5.39 2.88 -13.99
N ASN A 129 5.12 3.78 -13.06
CA ASN A 129 5.05 5.23 -13.32
C ASN A 129 4.17 5.58 -14.53
N GLY A 130 3.02 4.89 -14.67
CA GLY A 130 2.08 5.07 -15.76
C GLY A 130 2.49 4.41 -17.09
N ARG A 131 3.64 3.73 -17.13
CA ARG A 131 4.11 2.99 -18.30
C ARG A 131 3.84 1.51 -18.13
N GLU A 132 3.18 0.91 -19.11
CA GLU A 132 2.93 -0.52 -19.12
C GLU A 132 4.25 -1.30 -19.26
N ILE A 133 4.44 -2.26 -18.36
CA ILE A 133 5.55 -3.21 -18.41
C ILE A 133 5.00 -4.58 -18.79
N GLU A 134 5.67 -5.21 -19.76
CA GLU A 134 5.24 -6.51 -20.24
C GLU A 134 5.57 -7.59 -19.22
N THR A 135 4.56 -8.29 -18.76
CA THR A 135 4.72 -9.53 -18.02
C THR A 135 5.09 -10.65 -18.97
N ASN A 136 5.99 -11.54 -18.55
CA ASN A 136 6.25 -12.75 -19.33
C ASN A 136 5.01 -13.65 -19.30
N ARG A 137 4.16 -13.53 -20.31
CA ARG A 137 2.89 -14.26 -20.45
C ARG A 137 3.07 -15.73 -20.84
N THR A 138 4.29 -16.24 -20.89
CA THR A 138 4.55 -17.65 -21.24
C THR A 138 4.07 -18.59 -20.14
N HIS A 139 4.07 -18.15 -18.89
CA HIS A 139 3.64 -18.91 -17.72
C HIS A 139 2.49 -18.19 -17.01
N GLN A 140 1.51 -18.95 -16.55
CA GLN A 140 0.41 -18.37 -15.76
C GLN A 140 0.89 -17.84 -14.41
N LEU A 141 1.82 -18.57 -13.78
CA LEU A 141 2.42 -18.20 -12.51
C LEU A 141 3.75 -17.49 -12.74
N LEU A 142 3.91 -16.33 -12.16
CA LEU A 142 5.16 -15.59 -12.11
C LEU A 142 5.55 -15.42 -10.63
N THR A 143 6.74 -15.87 -10.26
CA THR A 143 7.25 -15.82 -8.89
C THR A 143 8.50 -14.96 -8.81
N ASP A 144 8.66 -14.28 -7.69
CA ASP A 144 9.87 -13.53 -7.34
C ASP A 144 10.34 -12.53 -8.43
N TRP A 145 9.38 -11.89 -9.07
CA TRP A 145 9.68 -10.91 -10.09
C TRP A 145 10.04 -9.56 -9.45
N VAL A 146 11.27 -9.13 -9.65
CA VAL A 146 11.77 -7.85 -9.17
C VAL A 146 11.47 -6.77 -10.20
N ILE A 147 10.83 -5.71 -9.77
CA ILE A 147 10.54 -4.50 -10.57
C ILE A 147 11.23 -3.32 -9.89
N ASP A 148 12.18 -2.73 -10.56
CA ASP A 148 12.95 -1.59 -10.10
C ASP A 148 13.04 -0.48 -11.17
N LYS A 149 13.88 0.51 -10.96
CA LYS A 149 14.10 1.61 -11.89
C LYS A 149 14.62 1.19 -13.26
N SER A 150 15.16 0.01 -13.42
CA SER A 150 15.70 -0.47 -14.70
C SER A 150 14.61 -0.68 -15.75
N PHE A 151 13.35 -0.77 -15.34
CA PHE A 151 12.19 -0.83 -16.23
C PHE A 151 11.76 0.55 -16.76
N LEU A 152 12.32 1.61 -16.22
CA LEU A 152 12.11 2.98 -16.70
C LEU A 152 13.19 3.33 -17.73
N PRO A 153 12.89 4.18 -18.74
CA PRO A 153 13.85 4.58 -19.77
C PRO A 153 14.95 5.49 -19.20
#